data_44e388877d12b4a90213443d0b1c0199
#
_entry.id   44e388877d12b4a90213443d0b1c0199
#
_cell.length_a   1.000
_cell.length_b   1.000
_cell.length_c   1.000
_cell.angle_alpha   90.00
_cell.angle_beta   90.00
_cell.angle_gamma   90.00
#
_symmetry.space_group_name_H-M   'P 1'
#
loop_
_entity.id
_entity.type
_entity.pdbx_description
1 polymer ?
#
loop_
_entity_poly.entity_id
_entity_poly.type
_entity_poly.pdbx_seq_one_letter_code
_entity_poly.pdbx_strand_id
1 'polypeptide(L)' 'MYVLTKERKRIEENSVVLFGVADESRDFGDFTDDMAKAVWFVELLNCHYVEHVHVNDVIEDMFY' A
#
# COMPACT_ATOMS: atom_id res chain seq x y z
N MET A 1 1.58 1.74 13.57
CA MET A 1 2.60 2.06 12.54
C MET A 1 2.29 1.27 11.28
N TYR A 2 2.42 1.92 10.13
CA TYR A 2 2.17 1.27 8.85
C TYR A 2 3.45 0.66 8.32
N VAL A 3 3.31 -0.47 7.65
CA VAL A 3 4.43 -1.17 7.02
C VAL A 3 4.11 -1.47 5.57
N LEU A 4 5.17 -1.55 4.76
CA LEU A 4 5.05 -1.93 3.36
C LEU A 4 4.72 -3.41 3.25
N THR A 5 3.76 -3.75 2.39
CA THR A 5 3.47 -5.14 2.04
C THR A 5 3.89 -5.39 0.60
N LYS A 6 4.20 -6.64 0.33
CA LYS A 6 4.64 -7.08 -0.99
C LYS A 6 4.00 -8.41 -1.30
N GLU A 7 3.42 -8.53 -2.48
CA GLU A 7 2.80 -9.78 -2.93
C GLU A 7 3.14 -10.03 -4.39
N ARG A 8 3.51 -11.27 -4.68
CA ARG A 8 3.71 -11.70 -6.06
C ARG A 8 2.43 -12.35 -6.55
N LYS A 9 1.89 -11.86 -7.64
CA LYS A 9 0.71 -12.43 -8.29
C LYS A 9 1.07 -12.91 -9.68
N ARG A 10 0.46 -14.02 -10.08
CA ARG A 10 0.60 -14.54 -11.42
C ARG A 10 -0.68 -14.25 -12.20
N ILE A 11 -0.52 -13.50 -13.28
CA ILE A 11 -1.64 -13.17 -14.17
C ILE A 11 -1.28 -13.76 -15.52
N GLU A 12 -2.06 -14.78 -15.94
CA GLU A 12 -1.78 -15.59 -17.13
C GLU A 12 -0.38 -16.21 -17.01
N GLU A 13 0.54 -15.91 -17.91
CA GLU A 13 1.91 -16.45 -17.88
C GLU A 13 2.89 -15.46 -17.28
N ASN A 14 2.41 -14.29 -16.85
CA ASN A 14 3.28 -13.24 -16.33
C ASN A 14 3.18 -13.16 -14.81
N SER A 15 4.31 -12.90 -14.17
CA SER A 15 4.35 -12.61 -12.74
C SER A 15 4.48 -11.12 -12.54
N VAL A 16 3.68 -10.58 -11.61
CA VAL A 16 3.78 -9.18 -11.21
C VAL A 16 3.97 -9.12 -9.70
N VAL A 17 4.70 -8.12 -9.24
CA VAL A 17 4.87 -7.85 -7.82
C VAL A 17 4.09 -6.60 -7.51
N LEU A 18 3.20 -6.71 -6.52
CA LEU A 18 2.37 -5.60 -6.08
C LEU A 18 2.75 -5.20 -4.66
N PHE A 19 2.60 -3.93 -4.38
CA PHE A 19 2.93 -3.35 -3.10
C PHE A 19 1.71 -2.69 -2.49
N GLY A 20 1.65 -2.74 -1.18
CA GLY A 20 0.54 -2.16 -0.45
C GLY A 20 0.99 -1.75 0.94
N VAL A 21 0.04 -1.59 1.84
CA VAL A 21 0.28 -1.13 3.19
C VAL A 21 -0.58 -1.92 4.18
N ALA A 22 -0.04 -2.15 5.37
CA ALA A 22 -0.75 -2.80 6.46
C ALA A 22 -0.34 -2.16 7.79
N ASP A 23 -1.19 -2.32 8.81
CA ASP A 23 -0.82 -2.00 10.18
C ASP A 23 -1.11 -3.22 11.08
N GLU A 24 -1.02 -3.03 12.38
CA GLU A 24 -1.22 -4.13 13.33
C GLU A 24 -2.63 -4.72 13.28
N SER A 25 -3.61 -3.96 12.83
CA SER A 25 -5.01 -4.37 12.86
C SER A 25 -5.52 -4.89 11.54
N ARG A 26 -4.93 -4.50 10.40
CA ARG A 26 -5.44 -4.91 9.11
C ARG A 26 -4.46 -4.67 7.97
N ASP A 27 -4.70 -5.40 6.90
CA ASP A 27 -4.02 -5.24 5.63
C ASP A 27 -4.94 -4.43 4.71
N PHE A 28 -4.43 -3.35 4.12
CA PHE A 28 -5.21 -2.49 3.24
C PHE A 28 -5.17 -2.91 1.77
N GLY A 29 -4.48 -4.02 1.50
CA GLY A 29 -4.38 -4.55 0.15
C GLY A 29 -3.27 -3.93 -0.68
N ASP A 30 -3.14 -4.43 -1.90
CA ASP A 30 -2.14 -3.96 -2.84
C ASP A 30 -2.75 -2.89 -3.73
N PHE A 31 -1.98 -1.86 -4.05
CA PHE A 31 -2.51 -0.76 -4.84
C PHE A 31 -1.55 -0.24 -5.91
N THR A 32 -0.33 -0.72 -5.96
CA THR A 32 0.64 -0.25 -6.96
C THR A 32 1.70 -1.32 -7.23
N ASP A 33 2.25 -1.28 -8.42
CA ASP A 33 3.43 -2.06 -8.81
C ASP A 33 4.73 -1.25 -8.67
N ASP A 34 4.63 0.02 -8.28
CA ASP A 34 5.78 0.90 -8.13
C ASP A 34 6.24 0.93 -6.68
N MET A 35 7.35 0.25 -6.40
CA MET A 35 7.89 0.16 -5.05
C MET A 35 8.23 1.53 -4.46
N ALA A 36 8.78 2.43 -5.25
CA ALA A 36 9.17 3.75 -4.76
C ALA A 36 7.95 4.55 -4.29
N LYS A 37 6.85 4.47 -5.06
CA LYS A 37 5.60 5.12 -4.66
C LYS A 37 5.02 4.50 -3.40
N ALA A 38 5.08 3.17 -3.28
CA ALA A 38 4.58 2.48 -2.10
C ALA A 38 5.37 2.85 -0.85
N VAL A 39 6.69 2.90 -0.95
CA VAL A 39 7.56 3.30 0.17
C VAL A 39 7.26 4.74 0.59
N TRP A 40 7.16 5.64 -0.38
CA TRP A 40 6.80 7.03 -0.12
C TRP A 40 5.46 7.14 0.60
N PHE A 41 4.47 6.35 0.16
CA PHE A 41 3.15 6.37 0.74
C PHE A 41 3.16 5.89 2.20
N VAL A 42 3.89 4.81 2.49
CA VAL A 42 4.03 4.30 3.86
C VAL A 42 4.68 5.36 4.75
N GLU A 43 5.72 6.03 4.27
CA GLU A 43 6.37 7.11 5.01
C GLU A 43 5.40 8.27 5.26
N LEU A 44 4.61 8.62 4.26
CA LEU A 44 3.61 9.67 4.39
C LEU A 44 2.59 9.35 5.48
N LEU A 45 2.06 8.13 5.49
CA LEU A 45 1.09 7.70 6.49
C LEU A 45 1.68 7.75 7.89
N ASN A 46 2.89 7.29 8.07
CA ASN A 46 3.55 7.30 9.37
C ASN A 46 3.92 8.71 9.83
N CYS A 47 4.41 9.54 8.90
CA CYS A 47 4.82 10.90 9.20
C CYS A 47 3.65 11.77 9.66
N HIS A 48 2.48 11.59 9.05
CA HIS A 48 1.30 12.39 9.34
C HIS A 48 0.34 11.73 10.34
N TYR A 49 0.72 10.58 10.89
CA TYR A 49 -0.10 9.85 11.86
C TYR A 49 -1.53 9.62 11.36
N VAL A 50 -1.68 9.22 10.09
CA VAL A 50 -2.98 8.99 9.49
C VAL A 50 -3.69 7.83 10.20
N GLU A 51 -4.92 8.05 10.61
CA GLU A 51 -5.72 6.99 11.25
C GLU A 51 -6.16 5.95 10.22
N HIS A 52 -6.23 4.69 10.64
CA HIS A 52 -6.55 3.58 9.73
C HIS A 52 -7.89 3.75 9.01
N VAL A 53 -8.86 4.45 9.62
CA VAL A 53 -10.17 4.68 9.00
C VAL A 53 -10.08 5.59 7.77
N HIS A 54 -9.00 6.35 7.62
CA HIS A 54 -8.81 7.27 6.50
C HIS A 54 -7.87 6.74 5.41
N VAL A 55 -7.21 5.60 5.65
CA VAL A 55 -6.19 5.10 4.72
C VAL A 55 -6.76 4.80 3.34
N ASN A 56 -7.92 4.15 3.28
CA ASN A 56 -8.55 3.85 1.98
C ASN A 56 -8.88 5.11 1.20
N ASP A 57 -9.34 6.15 1.86
CA ASP A 57 -9.64 7.44 1.21
C ASP A 57 -8.37 8.06 0.64
N VAL A 58 -7.25 7.98 1.37
CA VAL A 58 -5.98 8.51 0.90
C VAL A 58 -5.45 7.70 -0.28
N ILE A 59 -5.61 6.38 -0.25
CA ILE A 59 -5.24 5.51 -1.37
C ILE A 59 -6.02 5.90 -2.63
N GLU A 60 -7.32 6.09 -2.50
CA GLU A 60 -8.15 6.51 -3.64
C GLU A 60 -7.71 7.85 -4.20
N ASP A 61 -7.41 8.81 -3.34
CA ASP A 61 -6.98 10.14 -3.78
C ASP A 61 -5.64 10.13 -4.50
N MET A 62 -4.73 9.25 -4.10
CA MET A 62 -3.36 9.28 -4.62
C MET A 62 -3.08 8.27 -5.72
N PHE A 63 -3.80 7.16 -5.76
CA PHE A 63 -3.52 6.07 -6.70
C PHE A 63 -4.66 5.74 -7.64
N TYR A 64 -5.82 6.22 -7.38
CA TYR A 64 -7.01 6.04 -8.21
C TYR A 64 -7.61 7.38 -8.56
#